data_1739a59a4be82116d3b744d923a68e9d
#
_entry.id   1739a59a4be82116d3b744d923a68e9d
#
_cell.length_a   1.000
_cell.length_b   1.000
_cell.length_c   1.000
_cell.angle_alpha   90.00
_cell.angle_beta   90.00
_cell.angle_gamma   90.00
#
_symmetry.space_group_name_H-M   'P 1'
#
loop_
_entity.id
_entity.type
_entity.pdbx_description
1 polymer ?
#
loop_
_entity_poly.entity_id
_entity_poly.type
_entity_poly.pdbx_seq_one_letter_code
_entity_poly.pdbx_strand_id
1 'polypeptide(L)'
;MQQVSKVKTSPTGPEFSQLIQGYWRLAAWEMSPQERLTFLKQHVELGITTVDNAAIYGNSEVLFGEALKLDPTMRDHIEIISKFGINGIATSETEKRVSHYDSSQSLILSSTENSLKRLGVEQLDCLLVHRPDFLMEVDQIAEAFTKLQNSGKVKHFGVSNFSTSQFELLQSGLGQPLVTNQIEINPINFDVLEDGTSDQLQRLKTRPMAWSCLAGGDLFTAETEQAIRLRATLTELASELGATSINQVAFAWILKHPSNPLPIIGSGNIQRVTDTVGALSLQMNTEQWYRIWTASKDHGVA
;
A
#
# COMPACT_ATOMS: atom_id res chain seq x y z
N MET A 1 -17.26 14.77 11.00
CA MET A 1 -16.27 13.68 10.95
C MET A 1 -14.93 14.25 10.54
N GLN A 2 -13.83 13.71 11.08
CA GLN A 2 -12.48 14.07 10.62
C GLN A 2 -12.31 13.61 9.17
N GLN A 3 -11.81 14.48 8.30
CA GLN A 3 -11.56 14.17 6.91
C GLN A 3 -10.07 13.85 6.73
N VAL A 4 -9.75 12.82 5.95
CA VAL A 4 -8.37 12.46 5.63
C VAL A 4 -7.78 13.51 4.70
N SER A 5 -6.63 14.07 5.06
CA SER A 5 -5.93 15.06 4.23
C SER A 5 -5.02 14.38 3.21
N LYS A 6 -4.70 15.08 2.12
CA LYS A 6 -3.63 14.70 1.20
C LYS A 6 -2.27 15.18 1.72
N VAL A 7 -1.25 14.38 1.49
CA VAL A 7 0.14 14.68 1.86
C VAL A 7 1.08 14.30 0.73
N LYS A 8 2.16 15.04 0.57
CA LYS A 8 3.21 14.70 -0.42
C LYS A 8 3.90 13.40 -0.05
N THR A 9 4.07 12.51 -1.01
CA THR A 9 4.78 11.24 -0.82
C THR A 9 6.29 11.42 -0.70
N SER A 10 6.84 12.46 -1.36
CA SER A 10 8.24 12.86 -1.33
C SER A 10 8.35 14.35 -1.66
N PRO A 11 9.53 14.99 -1.55
CA PRO A 11 9.68 16.43 -1.81
C PRO A 11 9.17 16.89 -3.19
N THR A 12 9.29 16.04 -4.20
CA THR A 12 8.83 16.29 -5.58
C THR A 12 7.73 15.31 -6.02
N GLY A 13 7.27 14.44 -5.12
CA GLY A 13 6.27 13.43 -5.40
C GLY A 13 4.83 13.95 -5.41
N PRO A 14 3.89 13.08 -5.81
CA PRO A 14 2.47 13.40 -5.81
C PRO A 14 1.92 13.60 -4.39
N GLU A 15 0.73 14.17 -4.33
CA GLU A 15 -0.08 14.17 -3.12
C GLU A 15 -1.02 12.97 -3.12
N PHE A 16 -0.92 12.12 -2.09
CA PHE A 16 -1.81 11.01 -1.84
C PHE A 16 -2.58 11.23 -0.54
N SER A 17 -3.74 10.61 -0.40
CA SER A 17 -4.46 10.63 0.87
C SER A 17 -3.63 9.93 1.94
N GLN A 18 -3.61 10.47 3.16
CA GLN A 18 -2.80 9.96 4.27
C GLN A 18 -3.15 8.52 4.65
N LEU A 19 -4.38 8.09 4.39
CA LEU A 19 -4.82 6.69 4.39
C LEU A 19 -5.16 6.30 2.96
N ILE A 20 -4.82 5.08 2.55
CA ILE A 20 -5.01 4.57 1.19
C ILE A 20 -6.01 3.42 1.23
N GLN A 21 -6.92 3.33 0.26
CA GLN A 21 -7.82 2.18 0.14
C GLN A 21 -7.18 1.11 -0.76
N GLY A 22 -6.91 -0.05 -0.17
CA GLY A 22 -6.38 -1.21 -0.89
C GLY A 22 -7.50 -2.10 -1.45
N TYR A 23 -7.32 -2.55 -2.68
CA TYR A 23 -8.27 -3.38 -3.41
C TYR A 23 -7.78 -4.80 -3.69
N TRP A 24 -6.74 -5.27 -3.00
CA TRP A 24 -6.23 -6.63 -3.18
C TRP A 24 -7.31 -7.72 -3.06
N ARG A 25 -8.25 -7.55 -2.10
CA ARG A 25 -9.31 -8.53 -1.83
C ARG A 25 -10.65 -8.20 -2.49
N LEU A 26 -10.68 -7.27 -3.47
CA LEU A 26 -11.93 -6.79 -4.06
C LEU A 26 -12.84 -7.91 -4.57
N ALA A 27 -12.27 -8.94 -5.21
CA ALA A 27 -13.04 -10.08 -5.69
C ALA A 27 -13.70 -10.87 -4.55
N ALA A 28 -13.06 -10.98 -3.40
CA ALA A 28 -13.58 -11.69 -2.23
C ALA A 28 -14.66 -10.89 -1.46
N TRP A 29 -14.88 -9.62 -1.78
CA TRP A 29 -15.96 -8.84 -1.17
C TRP A 29 -17.33 -9.11 -1.80
N GLU A 30 -17.36 -9.81 -2.93
CA GLU A 30 -18.58 -10.23 -3.65
C GLU A 30 -19.58 -9.09 -3.95
N MET A 31 -19.07 -7.86 -4.03
CA MET A 31 -19.87 -6.66 -4.33
C MET A 31 -20.28 -6.62 -5.81
N SER A 32 -21.50 -6.22 -6.08
CA SER A 32 -21.95 -5.82 -7.42
C SER A 32 -21.20 -4.56 -7.91
N PRO A 33 -21.19 -4.26 -9.22
CA PRO A 33 -20.58 -3.02 -9.73
C PRO A 33 -21.11 -1.75 -9.05
N GLN A 34 -22.41 -1.71 -8.76
CA GLN A 34 -23.04 -0.57 -8.08
C GLN A 34 -22.61 -0.44 -6.61
N GLU A 35 -22.47 -1.54 -5.89
CA GLU A 35 -21.98 -1.55 -4.51
C GLU A 35 -20.51 -1.12 -4.45
N ARG A 36 -19.67 -1.55 -5.41
CA ARG A 36 -18.28 -1.11 -5.53
C ARG A 36 -18.18 0.40 -5.78
N LEU A 37 -19.03 0.95 -6.68
CA LEU A 37 -19.10 2.39 -6.91
C LEU A 37 -19.56 3.13 -5.66
N THR A 38 -20.56 2.62 -4.96
CA THR A 38 -21.04 3.22 -3.70
C THR A 38 -19.94 3.22 -2.65
N PHE A 39 -19.21 2.12 -2.48
CA PHE A 39 -18.07 2.01 -1.57
C PHE A 39 -16.94 3.00 -1.94
N LEU A 40 -16.60 3.11 -3.24
CA LEU A 40 -15.64 4.09 -3.73
C LEU A 40 -16.04 5.53 -3.34
N LYS A 41 -17.29 5.91 -3.61
CA LYS A 41 -17.80 7.24 -3.24
C LYS A 41 -17.72 7.50 -1.74
N GLN A 42 -18.12 6.53 -0.93
CA GLN A 42 -18.12 6.65 0.53
C GLN A 42 -16.71 6.88 1.09
N HIS A 43 -15.69 6.14 0.63
CA HIS A 43 -14.35 6.39 1.16
C HIS A 43 -13.71 7.67 0.59
N VAL A 44 -14.08 8.09 -0.63
CA VAL A 44 -13.69 9.41 -1.17
C VAL A 44 -14.31 10.56 -0.36
N GLU A 45 -15.56 10.43 0.08
CA GLU A 45 -16.20 11.39 0.98
C GLU A 45 -15.46 11.51 2.34
N LEU A 46 -14.80 10.45 2.82
CA LEU A 46 -13.94 10.49 3.98
C LEU A 46 -12.56 11.15 3.70
N GLY A 47 -12.26 11.51 2.45
CA GLY A 47 -10.98 12.05 2.01
C GLY A 47 -9.96 10.97 1.65
N ILE A 48 -10.34 9.68 1.62
CA ILE A 48 -9.48 8.58 1.17
C ILE A 48 -9.60 8.49 -0.35
N THR A 49 -8.78 9.25 -1.05
CA THR A 49 -8.84 9.40 -2.51
C THR A 49 -7.87 8.50 -3.25
N THR A 50 -6.82 8.02 -2.57
CA THR A 50 -5.81 7.16 -3.19
C THR A 50 -6.24 5.70 -3.09
N VAL A 51 -6.20 5.01 -4.23
CA VAL A 51 -6.59 3.58 -4.37
C VAL A 51 -5.39 2.76 -4.81
N ASP A 52 -5.17 1.62 -4.14
CA ASP A 52 -4.07 0.70 -4.39
C ASP A 52 -4.55 -0.60 -5.01
N ASN A 53 -4.09 -0.90 -6.22
CA ASN A 53 -4.38 -2.09 -6.99
C ASN A 53 -3.09 -2.78 -7.47
N ALA A 54 -3.17 -3.88 -8.19
CA ALA A 54 -2.04 -4.51 -8.88
C ALA A 54 -2.51 -5.47 -9.97
N ALA A 55 -1.70 -5.64 -11.00
CA ALA A 55 -1.96 -6.57 -12.11
C ALA A 55 -2.17 -8.04 -11.66
N ILE A 56 -1.49 -8.45 -10.56
CA ILE A 56 -1.56 -9.82 -10.02
C ILE A 56 -2.75 -10.04 -9.06
N TYR A 57 -3.55 -9.03 -8.72
CA TYR A 57 -4.66 -9.15 -7.78
C TYR A 57 -5.91 -9.83 -8.39
N GLY A 58 -5.70 -10.84 -9.21
CA GLY A 58 -6.78 -11.56 -9.90
C GLY A 58 -7.60 -10.60 -10.78
N ASN A 59 -8.90 -10.54 -10.54
CA ASN A 59 -9.82 -9.68 -11.31
C ASN A 59 -9.99 -8.27 -10.70
N SER A 60 -9.21 -7.88 -9.70
CA SER A 60 -9.45 -6.63 -8.96
C SER A 60 -9.46 -5.40 -9.88
N GLU A 61 -8.51 -5.28 -10.81
CA GLU A 61 -8.49 -4.15 -11.74
C GLU A 61 -9.72 -4.11 -12.66
N VAL A 62 -10.19 -5.28 -13.13
CA VAL A 62 -11.42 -5.39 -13.95
C VAL A 62 -12.64 -4.96 -13.14
N LEU A 63 -12.78 -5.51 -11.93
CA LEU A 63 -13.91 -5.22 -11.04
C LEU A 63 -13.96 -3.75 -10.61
N PHE A 64 -12.79 -3.13 -10.41
CA PHE A 64 -12.68 -1.71 -10.13
C PHE A 64 -13.05 -0.86 -11.35
N GLY A 65 -12.55 -1.23 -12.53
CA GLY A 65 -12.88 -0.58 -13.81
C GLY A 65 -14.38 -0.64 -14.14
N GLU A 66 -15.06 -1.76 -13.84
CA GLU A 66 -16.52 -1.88 -13.99
C GLU A 66 -17.25 -0.84 -13.12
N ALA A 67 -16.80 -0.59 -11.90
CA ALA A 67 -17.40 0.42 -11.04
C ALA A 67 -17.14 1.84 -11.58
N LEU A 68 -15.92 2.16 -12.03
CA LEU A 68 -15.61 3.45 -12.66
C LEU A 68 -16.42 3.70 -13.91
N LYS A 69 -16.73 2.66 -14.69
CA LYS A 69 -17.55 2.78 -15.91
C LYS A 69 -18.97 3.24 -15.63
N LEU A 70 -19.52 2.97 -14.43
CA LEU A 70 -20.84 3.45 -14.02
C LEU A 70 -20.85 4.95 -13.70
N ASP A 71 -19.73 5.51 -13.28
CA ASP A 71 -19.55 6.94 -13.05
C ASP A 71 -18.11 7.35 -13.38
N PRO A 72 -17.81 7.65 -14.66
CA PRO A 72 -16.47 8.01 -15.11
C PRO A 72 -15.91 9.28 -14.44
N THR A 73 -16.76 10.16 -13.90
CA THR A 73 -16.31 11.38 -13.23
C THR A 73 -15.52 11.09 -11.95
N MET A 74 -15.72 9.92 -11.36
CA MET A 74 -14.94 9.50 -10.19
C MET A 74 -13.43 9.43 -10.45
N ARG A 75 -13.00 9.26 -11.72
CA ARG A 75 -11.57 9.27 -12.08
C ARG A 75 -10.87 10.57 -11.68
N ASP A 76 -11.55 11.70 -11.75
CA ASP A 76 -10.99 13.01 -11.43
C ASP A 76 -10.85 13.23 -9.90
N HIS A 77 -11.47 12.40 -9.10
CA HIS A 77 -11.48 12.49 -7.64
C HIS A 77 -10.53 11.52 -6.94
N ILE A 78 -9.81 10.67 -7.71
CA ILE A 78 -8.97 9.61 -7.14
C ILE A 78 -7.57 9.58 -7.77
N GLU A 79 -6.59 9.12 -7.00
CA GLU A 79 -5.27 8.71 -7.45
C GLU A 79 -5.24 7.17 -7.55
N ILE A 80 -4.89 6.65 -8.73
CA ILE A 80 -4.83 5.20 -8.98
C ILE A 80 -3.39 4.73 -8.99
N ILE A 81 -3.10 3.79 -8.09
CA ILE A 81 -1.83 3.06 -8.04
C ILE A 81 -2.06 1.65 -8.58
N SER A 82 -1.18 1.19 -9.45
CA SER A 82 -1.08 -0.22 -9.82
C SER A 82 0.37 -0.71 -9.78
N LYS A 83 0.59 -2.01 -9.99
CA LYS A 83 1.89 -2.65 -9.83
C LYS A 83 2.11 -3.71 -10.90
N PHE A 84 3.37 -3.92 -11.29
CA PHE A 84 3.79 -4.94 -12.26
C PHE A 84 4.92 -5.81 -11.71
N GLY A 85 5.31 -6.84 -12.47
CA GLY A 85 6.54 -7.59 -12.26
C GLY A 85 6.38 -8.95 -11.58
N ILE A 86 5.18 -9.33 -11.13
CA ILE A 86 4.92 -10.69 -10.62
C ILE A 86 4.18 -11.49 -11.69
N ASN A 87 4.81 -12.57 -12.15
CA ASN A 87 4.19 -13.55 -13.02
C ASN A 87 3.77 -14.77 -12.19
N GLY A 88 2.45 -14.99 -12.08
CA GLY A 88 1.88 -16.12 -11.37
C GLY A 88 2.09 -17.45 -12.12
N ILE A 89 1.78 -18.56 -11.45
CA ILE A 89 1.79 -19.89 -12.05
C ILE A 89 0.67 -19.99 -13.08
N ALA A 90 0.99 -20.44 -14.30
CA ALA A 90 -0.04 -20.80 -15.26
C ALA A 90 -0.81 -22.03 -14.78
N THR A 91 -2.12 -22.00 -14.84
CA THR A 91 -3.04 -23.04 -14.33
C THR A 91 -3.12 -24.28 -15.23
N SER A 92 -2.33 -24.40 -16.29
CA SER A 92 -2.37 -25.56 -17.19
C SER A 92 -1.35 -26.62 -16.74
N GLU A 93 -1.79 -27.83 -16.55
CA GLU A 93 -0.96 -29.00 -16.20
C GLU A 93 0.14 -29.33 -17.24
N THR A 94 0.05 -28.75 -18.44
CA THR A 94 0.97 -29.01 -19.55
C THR A 94 2.17 -28.09 -19.62
N GLU A 95 2.14 -26.94 -18.93
CA GLU A 95 3.23 -25.97 -18.90
C GLU A 95 3.94 -26.02 -17.53
N LYS A 96 5.17 -26.51 -17.50
CA LYS A 96 6.05 -26.47 -16.32
C LYS A 96 6.54 -25.01 -16.10
N ARG A 97 5.64 -24.12 -15.67
CA ARG A 97 5.97 -22.75 -15.33
C ARG A 97 6.09 -22.60 -13.81
N VAL A 98 7.05 -21.83 -13.37
CA VAL A 98 7.17 -21.39 -11.97
C VAL A 98 6.75 -19.94 -11.86
N SER A 99 6.24 -19.53 -10.69
CA SER A 99 6.08 -18.11 -10.38
C SER A 99 7.44 -17.44 -10.40
N HIS A 100 7.56 -16.31 -11.07
CA HIS A 100 8.82 -15.58 -11.19
C HIS A 100 8.57 -14.07 -11.26
N TYR A 101 9.62 -13.33 -11.02
CA TYR A 101 9.61 -11.88 -11.27
C TYR A 101 10.15 -11.61 -12.67
N ASP A 102 9.64 -10.56 -13.31
CA ASP A 102 10.11 -10.08 -14.59
C ASP A 102 9.95 -8.56 -14.64
N SER A 103 11.08 -7.88 -14.75
CA SER A 103 11.18 -6.43 -14.87
C SER A 103 11.72 -5.97 -16.23
N SER A 104 11.61 -6.82 -17.25
CA SER A 104 11.99 -6.46 -18.62
C SER A 104 11.15 -5.30 -19.15
N GLN A 105 11.75 -4.48 -20.01
CA GLN A 105 11.06 -3.35 -20.65
C GLN A 105 9.75 -3.77 -21.33
N SER A 106 9.76 -4.90 -22.04
CA SER A 106 8.58 -5.41 -22.76
C SER A 106 7.43 -5.76 -21.81
N LEU A 107 7.74 -6.42 -20.66
CA LEU A 107 6.72 -6.75 -19.66
C LEU A 107 6.18 -5.48 -18.99
N ILE A 108 7.03 -4.55 -18.61
CA ILE A 108 6.61 -3.29 -17.99
C ILE A 108 5.59 -2.56 -18.87
N LEU A 109 5.91 -2.40 -20.15
CA LEU A 109 5.05 -1.72 -21.12
C LEU A 109 3.73 -2.49 -21.31
N SER A 110 3.79 -3.79 -21.59
CA SER A 110 2.59 -4.60 -21.85
C SER A 110 1.72 -4.76 -20.59
N SER A 111 2.31 -4.94 -19.41
CA SER A 111 1.56 -5.02 -18.14
C SER A 111 0.84 -3.71 -17.84
N THR A 112 1.50 -2.57 -18.06
CA THR A 112 0.89 -1.24 -17.86
C THR A 112 -0.29 -1.03 -18.81
N GLU A 113 -0.14 -1.33 -20.09
CA GLU A 113 -1.23 -1.25 -21.08
C GLU A 113 -2.44 -2.12 -20.65
N ASN A 114 -2.15 -3.32 -20.21
CA ASN A 114 -3.19 -4.23 -19.73
C ASN A 114 -3.90 -3.71 -18.48
N SER A 115 -3.15 -3.11 -17.54
CA SER A 115 -3.74 -2.49 -16.33
C SER A 115 -4.63 -1.30 -16.70
N LEU A 116 -4.17 -0.40 -17.57
CA LEU A 116 -4.97 0.72 -18.08
C LEU A 116 -6.28 0.23 -18.73
N LYS A 117 -6.19 -0.81 -19.56
CA LYS A 117 -7.37 -1.42 -20.21
C LYS A 117 -8.32 -2.04 -19.21
N ARG A 118 -7.83 -2.80 -18.22
CA ARG A 118 -8.67 -3.43 -17.19
C ARG A 118 -9.36 -2.41 -16.30
N LEU A 119 -8.62 -1.37 -15.90
CA LEU A 119 -9.14 -0.26 -15.09
C LEU A 119 -10.07 0.68 -15.89
N GLY A 120 -10.01 0.65 -17.23
CA GLY A 120 -10.77 1.56 -18.08
C GLY A 120 -10.31 3.02 -17.98
N VAL A 121 -9.01 3.25 -17.77
CA VAL A 121 -8.42 4.58 -17.62
C VAL A 121 -7.25 4.79 -18.58
N GLU A 122 -6.94 6.03 -18.90
CA GLU A 122 -5.84 6.37 -19.83
C GLU A 122 -4.50 6.57 -19.10
N GLN A 123 -4.54 6.82 -17.77
CA GLN A 123 -3.35 7.17 -17.01
C GLN A 123 -3.42 6.61 -15.59
N LEU A 124 -2.30 6.06 -15.11
CA LEU A 124 -2.05 5.77 -13.70
C LEU A 124 -1.36 6.96 -13.03
N ASP A 125 -1.73 7.23 -11.78
CA ASP A 125 -1.05 8.26 -10.98
C ASP A 125 0.29 7.75 -10.45
N CYS A 126 0.38 6.45 -10.15
CA CYS A 126 1.64 5.81 -9.79
C CYS A 126 1.69 4.36 -10.24
N LEU A 127 2.85 3.92 -10.71
CA LEU A 127 3.15 2.52 -11.06
C LEU A 127 4.30 2.02 -10.20
N LEU A 128 4.09 0.89 -9.51
CA LEU A 128 5.11 0.30 -8.64
C LEU A 128 5.74 -0.96 -9.26
N VAL A 129 7.06 -1.12 -9.10
CA VAL A 129 7.68 -2.43 -9.20
C VAL A 129 7.21 -3.23 -8.00
N HIS A 130 6.41 -4.30 -8.18
CA HIS A 130 5.70 -4.99 -7.11
C HIS A 130 6.62 -5.75 -6.15
N ARG A 131 7.70 -6.32 -6.68
CA ARG A 131 8.76 -7.02 -5.93
C ARG A 131 10.10 -6.79 -6.60
N PRO A 132 11.20 -6.76 -5.86
CA PRO A 132 12.52 -6.70 -6.47
C PRO A 132 12.76 -7.97 -7.31
N ASP A 133 13.09 -7.77 -8.58
CA ASP A 133 13.52 -8.85 -9.46
C ASP A 133 15.03 -9.05 -9.27
N PHE A 134 15.46 -10.27 -8.98
CA PHE A 134 16.89 -10.60 -8.82
C PHE A 134 17.67 -10.51 -10.13
N LEU A 135 16.96 -10.50 -11.27
CA LEU A 135 17.51 -10.33 -12.61
C LEU A 135 17.27 -8.92 -13.18
N MET A 136 16.95 -7.98 -12.31
CA MET A 136 16.65 -6.60 -12.69
C MET A 136 17.81 -5.94 -13.43
N GLU A 137 17.53 -5.45 -14.64
CA GLU A 137 18.41 -4.57 -15.41
C GLU A 137 17.88 -3.14 -15.33
N VAL A 138 18.62 -2.28 -14.64
CA VAL A 138 18.19 -0.90 -14.32
C VAL A 138 17.86 -0.10 -15.57
N ASP A 139 18.69 -0.22 -16.63
CA ASP A 139 18.51 0.52 -17.89
C ASP A 139 17.19 0.14 -18.58
N GLN A 140 16.79 -1.12 -18.56
CA GLN A 140 15.53 -1.56 -19.14
C GLN A 140 14.32 -0.94 -18.44
N ILE A 141 14.37 -0.87 -17.09
CA ILE A 141 13.31 -0.24 -16.30
C ILE A 141 13.30 1.28 -16.54
N ALA A 142 14.47 1.92 -16.56
CA ALA A 142 14.59 3.36 -16.81
C ALA A 142 14.01 3.76 -18.18
N GLU A 143 14.32 2.98 -19.22
CA GLU A 143 13.75 3.20 -20.56
C GLU A 143 12.22 3.00 -20.59
N ALA A 144 11.71 1.94 -19.92
CA ALA A 144 10.27 1.70 -19.82
C ALA A 144 9.55 2.86 -19.11
N PHE A 145 10.08 3.30 -17.96
CA PHE A 145 9.52 4.40 -17.20
C PHE A 145 9.52 5.70 -17.99
N THR A 146 10.62 6.00 -18.70
CA THR A 146 10.72 7.18 -19.59
C THR A 146 9.66 7.13 -20.70
N LYS A 147 9.46 5.97 -21.33
CA LYS A 147 8.43 5.80 -22.38
C LYS A 147 7.02 5.99 -21.84
N LEU A 148 6.72 5.40 -20.69
CA LEU A 148 5.40 5.51 -20.06
C LEU A 148 5.10 6.94 -19.59
N GLN A 149 6.09 7.64 -19.07
CA GLN A 149 5.94 9.03 -18.63
C GLN A 149 5.75 9.97 -19.82
N ASN A 150 6.59 9.84 -20.85
CA ASN A 150 6.52 10.67 -22.07
C ASN A 150 5.21 10.47 -22.85
N SER A 151 4.64 9.26 -22.80
CA SER A 151 3.33 8.98 -23.39
C SER A 151 2.14 9.39 -22.51
N GLY A 152 2.38 9.94 -21.31
CA GLY A 152 1.34 10.35 -20.39
C GLY A 152 0.60 9.21 -19.68
N LYS A 153 1.04 7.96 -19.84
CA LYS A 153 0.35 6.78 -19.28
C LYS A 153 0.59 6.57 -17.79
N VAL A 154 1.72 7.05 -17.27
CA VAL A 154 2.07 6.99 -15.86
C VAL A 154 2.69 8.31 -15.45
N LYS A 155 2.20 8.88 -14.32
CA LYS A 155 2.73 10.15 -13.79
C LYS A 155 3.99 9.94 -12.95
N HIS A 156 3.95 8.95 -12.05
CA HIS A 156 4.99 8.72 -11.05
C HIS A 156 5.32 7.23 -10.93
N PHE A 157 6.51 6.94 -10.41
CA PHE A 157 6.99 5.58 -10.22
C PHE A 157 7.46 5.37 -8.78
N GLY A 158 7.29 4.16 -8.29
CA GLY A 158 7.77 3.72 -7.00
C GLY A 158 8.09 2.24 -7.02
N VAL A 159 8.38 1.70 -5.86
CA VAL A 159 8.70 0.29 -5.68
C VAL A 159 7.91 -0.32 -4.52
N SER A 160 7.96 -1.63 -4.40
CA SER A 160 7.38 -2.35 -3.28
C SER A 160 8.33 -3.45 -2.81
N ASN A 161 8.53 -3.53 -1.49
CA ASN A 161 9.40 -4.51 -0.81
C ASN A 161 10.87 -4.48 -1.25
N PHE A 162 11.36 -3.34 -1.68
CA PHE A 162 12.77 -3.14 -1.98
C PHE A 162 13.57 -2.91 -0.70
N SER A 163 14.70 -3.57 -0.58
CA SER A 163 15.71 -3.22 0.42
C SER A 163 16.38 -1.89 0.09
N THR A 164 17.10 -1.32 1.05
CA THR A 164 17.86 -0.08 0.87
C THR A 164 18.76 -0.11 -0.37
N SER A 165 19.54 -1.18 -0.54
CA SER A 165 20.47 -1.32 -1.67
C SER A 165 19.76 -1.50 -3.02
N GLN A 166 18.64 -2.23 -3.05
CA GLN A 166 17.84 -2.41 -4.26
C GLN A 166 17.16 -1.09 -4.68
N PHE A 167 16.67 -0.32 -3.70
CA PHE A 167 16.09 0.99 -3.96
C PHE A 167 17.15 1.94 -4.56
N GLU A 168 18.35 2.00 -3.96
CA GLU A 168 19.45 2.83 -4.44
C GLU A 168 19.94 2.40 -5.82
N LEU A 169 20.04 1.09 -6.07
CA LEU A 169 20.41 0.55 -7.36
C LEU A 169 19.45 1.03 -8.45
N LEU A 170 18.15 0.84 -8.26
CA LEU A 170 17.17 1.28 -9.26
C LEU A 170 17.17 2.80 -9.40
N GLN A 171 17.17 3.55 -8.29
CA GLN A 171 17.17 5.01 -8.30
C GLN A 171 18.38 5.59 -9.04
N SER A 172 19.54 4.92 -9.01
CA SER A 172 20.78 5.40 -9.65
C SER A 172 20.68 5.50 -11.17
N GLY A 173 19.82 4.71 -11.81
CA GLY A 173 19.59 4.75 -13.26
C GLY A 173 18.37 5.55 -13.70
N LEU A 174 17.56 6.06 -12.75
CA LEU A 174 16.35 6.80 -13.10
C LEU A 174 16.60 8.31 -13.17
N GLY A 175 16.06 8.95 -14.19
CA GLY A 175 16.06 10.41 -14.32
C GLY A 175 15.07 11.13 -13.40
N GLN A 176 14.19 10.40 -12.72
CA GLN A 176 13.17 10.90 -11.79
C GLN A 176 13.21 10.15 -10.47
N PRO A 177 12.78 10.78 -9.35
CA PRO A 177 12.78 10.10 -8.07
C PRO A 177 11.69 9.03 -8.00
N LEU A 178 12.01 7.92 -7.31
CA LEU A 178 11.02 6.98 -6.82
C LEU A 178 10.22 7.65 -5.69
N VAL A 179 8.90 7.65 -5.80
CA VAL A 179 8.04 8.45 -4.90
C VAL A 179 7.59 7.71 -3.65
N THR A 180 7.81 6.39 -3.59
CA THR A 180 7.51 5.54 -2.43
C THR A 180 8.19 4.19 -2.53
N ASN A 181 8.33 3.52 -1.39
CA ASN A 181 8.51 2.07 -1.27
C ASN A 181 7.32 1.53 -0.47
N GLN A 182 6.51 0.64 -1.07
CA GLN A 182 5.38 0.02 -0.39
C GLN A 182 5.88 -1.22 0.37
N ILE A 183 5.87 -1.17 1.71
CA ILE A 183 6.50 -2.15 2.60
C ILE A 183 5.54 -2.62 3.68
N GLU A 184 5.78 -3.80 4.25
CA GLU A 184 4.99 -4.32 5.35
C GLU A 184 5.33 -3.59 6.65
N ILE A 185 4.32 -3.00 7.29
CA ILE A 185 4.45 -2.43 8.64
C ILE A 185 3.19 -2.71 9.43
N ASN A 186 3.31 -3.50 10.47
CA ASN A 186 2.24 -3.76 11.44
C ASN A 186 2.84 -4.20 12.79
N PRO A 187 2.06 -4.22 13.88
CA PRO A 187 2.58 -4.60 15.20
C PRO A 187 3.14 -6.03 15.30
N ILE A 188 2.78 -6.94 14.38
CA ILE A 188 3.33 -8.32 14.33
C ILE A 188 4.65 -8.37 13.55
N ASN A 189 4.73 -7.63 12.43
CA ASN A 189 5.91 -7.57 11.57
C ASN A 189 6.28 -6.12 11.26
N PHE A 190 7.48 -5.74 11.67
CA PHE A 190 8.08 -4.43 11.41
C PHE A 190 9.60 -4.49 11.17
N ASP A 191 10.07 -5.56 10.57
CA ASP A 191 11.50 -5.79 10.25
C ASP A 191 12.10 -4.61 9.48
N VAL A 192 11.29 -3.95 8.64
CA VAL A 192 11.69 -2.73 7.89
C VAL A 192 12.04 -1.53 8.75
N LEU A 193 11.71 -1.52 10.04
CA LEU A 193 12.16 -0.52 11.01
C LEU A 193 13.55 -0.83 11.57
N GLU A 194 14.03 -2.09 11.41
CA GLU A 194 15.28 -2.60 11.96
C GLU A 194 16.36 -2.85 10.90
N ASP A 195 15.97 -3.05 9.63
CA ASP A 195 16.88 -3.37 8.52
C ASP A 195 17.44 -2.15 7.78
N GLY A 196 17.07 -0.93 8.21
CA GLY A 196 17.50 0.34 7.61
C GLY A 196 16.60 0.84 6.47
N THR A 197 15.58 0.08 6.05
CA THR A 197 14.65 0.49 4.98
C THR A 197 13.89 1.76 5.36
N SER A 198 13.33 1.80 6.58
CA SER A 198 12.61 2.98 7.06
C SER A 198 13.54 4.19 7.29
N ASP A 199 14.78 3.97 7.74
CA ASP A 199 15.78 5.02 7.93
C ASP A 199 16.16 5.69 6.60
N GLN A 200 16.37 4.87 5.55
CA GLN A 200 16.61 5.38 4.20
C GLN A 200 15.46 6.25 3.71
N LEU A 201 14.22 5.77 3.83
CA LEU A 201 13.04 6.50 3.37
C LEU A 201 12.86 7.81 4.15
N GLN A 202 13.12 7.80 5.46
CA GLN A 202 13.11 9.00 6.29
C GLN A 202 14.21 9.99 5.86
N ARG A 203 15.43 9.53 5.60
CA ARG A 203 16.54 10.34 5.06
C ARG A 203 16.19 11.01 3.74
N LEU A 204 15.53 10.27 2.85
CA LEU A 204 15.08 10.76 1.54
C LEU A 204 13.80 11.61 1.63
N LYS A 205 13.16 11.70 2.79
CA LYS A 205 11.84 12.32 2.99
C LYS A 205 10.78 11.70 2.06
N THR A 206 10.93 10.42 1.75
CA THR A 206 10.01 9.62 0.95
C THR A 206 9.15 8.80 1.89
N ARG A 207 7.83 9.00 1.86
CA ARG A 207 6.90 8.30 2.72
C ARG A 207 6.72 6.85 2.25
N PRO A 208 6.92 5.84 3.09
CA PRO A 208 6.54 4.48 2.74
C PRO A 208 5.02 4.35 2.68
N MET A 209 4.53 3.48 1.83
CA MET A 209 3.16 2.99 1.90
C MET A 209 3.18 1.70 2.73
N ALA A 210 2.39 1.64 3.81
CA ALA A 210 2.37 0.48 4.69
C ALA A 210 1.27 -0.49 4.30
N TRP A 211 1.64 -1.69 3.81
CA TRP A 211 0.66 -2.74 3.55
C TRP A 211 0.53 -3.71 4.73
N SER A 212 -0.57 -4.48 4.76
CA SER A 212 -0.91 -5.42 5.85
C SER A 212 -0.92 -4.80 7.25
N CYS A 213 -1.38 -3.58 7.42
CA CYS A 213 -1.35 -2.84 8.68
C CYS A 213 -1.93 -3.60 9.90
N LEU A 214 -2.73 -4.62 9.65
CA LEU A 214 -3.35 -5.51 10.66
C LEU A 214 -2.89 -6.96 10.47
N ALA A 215 -1.70 -7.18 9.87
CA ALA A 215 -1.14 -8.49 9.58
C ALA A 215 -2.11 -9.43 8.84
N GLY A 216 -2.81 -8.91 7.81
CA GLY A 216 -3.80 -9.69 7.07
C GLY A 216 -5.08 -10.04 7.83
N GLY A 217 -5.18 -9.68 9.09
CA GLY A 217 -6.23 -10.03 10.05
C GLY A 217 -5.71 -10.83 11.25
N ASP A 218 -4.48 -11.34 11.20
CA ASP A 218 -3.87 -12.17 12.24
C ASP A 218 -3.75 -11.43 13.58
N LEU A 219 -3.65 -10.11 13.56
CA LEU A 219 -3.69 -9.31 14.78
C LEU A 219 -4.94 -9.60 15.64
N PHE A 220 -6.07 -9.94 15.00
CA PHE A 220 -7.33 -10.23 15.69
C PHE A 220 -7.57 -11.72 15.96
N THR A 221 -7.08 -12.59 15.08
CA THR A 221 -7.51 -14.00 15.03
C THR A 221 -6.40 -15.00 15.29
N ALA A 222 -5.11 -14.63 15.17
CA ALA A 222 -4.03 -15.57 15.44
C ALA A 222 -3.94 -15.90 16.94
N GLU A 223 -3.68 -17.19 17.23
CA GLU A 223 -3.54 -17.72 18.60
C GLU A 223 -2.06 -17.87 19.00
N THR A 224 -1.16 -17.14 18.34
CA THR A 224 0.25 -17.07 18.73
C THR A 224 0.41 -16.24 20.02
N GLU A 225 1.41 -16.57 20.81
CA GLU A 225 1.70 -15.81 22.05
C GLU A 225 1.92 -14.33 21.77
N GLN A 226 2.60 -13.98 20.66
CA GLN A 226 2.80 -12.61 20.20
C GLN A 226 1.46 -11.90 19.95
N ALA A 227 0.56 -12.52 19.19
CA ALA A 227 -0.73 -11.91 18.85
C ALA A 227 -1.62 -11.73 20.09
N ILE A 228 -1.56 -12.69 21.05
CA ILE A 228 -2.29 -12.61 22.32
C ILE A 228 -1.77 -11.43 23.15
N ARG A 229 -0.44 -11.31 23.34
CA ARG A 229 0.18 -10.18 24.06
C ARG A 229 -0.16 -8.84 23.41
N LEU A 230 -0.08 -8.78 22.09
CA LEU A 230 -0.40 -7.56 21.33
C LEU A 230 -1.86 -7.15 21.52
N ARG A 231 -2.82 -8.08 21.42
CA ARG A 231 -4.24 -7.76 21.65
C ARG A 231 -4.49 -7.21 23.04
N ALA A 232 -3.87 -7.79 24.07
CA ALA A 232 -3.99 -7.30 25.44
C ALA A 232 -3.47 -5.86 25.56
N THR A 233 -2.24 -5.61 25.09
CA THR A 233 -1.61 -4.28 25.12
C THR A 233 -2.39 -3.24 24.31
N LEU A 234 -2.85 -3.59 23.11
CA LEU A 234 -3.65 -2.70 22.26
C LEU A 234 -5.01 -2.36 22.90
N THR A 235 -5.60 -3.31 23.66
CA THR A 235 -6.87 -3.09 24.37
C THR A 235 -6.68 -2.10 25.54
N GLU A 236 -5.61 -2.23 26.31
CA GLU A 236 -5.25 -1.28 27.36
C GLU A 236 -5.02 0.12 26.78
N LEU A 237 -4.22 0.20 25.72
CA LEU A 237 -3.92 1.46 25.06
C LEU A 237 -5.15 2.09 24.38
N ALA A 238 -6.09 1.30 23.91
CA ALA A 238 -7.35 1.82 23.39
C ALA A 238 -8.12 2.58 24.48
N SER A 239 -8.17 2.05 25.70
CA SER A 239 -8.80 2.73 26.85
C SER A 239 -8.04 4.01 27.22
N GLU A 240 -6.70 3.98 27.27
CA GLU A 240 -5.87 5.14 27.62
C GLU A 240 -5.98 6.28 26.59
N LEU A 241 -6.03 5.94 25.30
CA LEU A 241 -6.06 6.89 24.18
C LEU A 241 -7.49 7.35 23.84
N GLY A 242 -8.52 6.76 24.45
CA GLY A 242 -9.91 7.00 24.08
C GLY A 242 -10.27 6.49 22.68
N ALA A 243 -9.56 5.46 22.19
CA ALA A 243 -9.82 4.83 20.91
C ALA A 243 -11.06 3.93 20.99
N THR A 244 -11.83 3.85 19.91
CA THR A 244 -13.03 3.00 19.82
C THR A 244 -12.71 1.54 19.53
N SER A 245 -11.49 1.25 19.09
CA SER A 245 -11.05 -0.10 18.72
C SER A 245 -9.53 -0.25 18.77
N ILE A 246 -9.06 -1.49 18.92
CA ILE A 246 -7.63 -1.82 18.77
C ILE A 246 -7.12 -1.59 17.33
N ASN A 247 -8.02 -1.59 16.35
CA ASN A 247 -7.71 -1.20 14.97
C ASN A 247 -7.15 0.23 14.91
N GLN A 248 -7.83 1.20 15.55
CA GLN A 248 -7.35 2.58 15.61
C GLN A 248 -5.97 2.69 16.26
N VAL A 249 -5.72 1.94 17.35
CA VAL A 249 -4.42 1.94 18.03
C VAL A 249 -3.31 1.40 17.13
N ALA A 250 -3.57 0.30 16.42
CA ALA A 250 -2.60 -0.29 15.49
C ALA A 250 -2.24 0.68 14.35
N PHE A 251 -3.23 1.36 13.76
CA PHE A 251 -2.97 2.38 12.74
C PHE A 251 -2.27 3.62 13.31
N ALA A 252 -2.63 4.07 14.51
CA ALA A 252 -1.95 5.19 15.17
C ALA A 252 -0.48 4.87 15.47
N TRP A 253 -0.17 3.62 15.83
CA TRP A 253 1.20 3.15 16.02
C TRP A 253 2.03 3.26 14.74
N ILE A 254 1.49 2.85 13.59
CA ILE A 254 2.15 2.98 12.29
C ILE A 254 2.35 4.47 11.94
N LEU A 255 1.31 5.28 12.07
CA LEU A 255 1.31 6.71 11.76
C LEU A 255 2.27 7.52 12.64
N LYS A 256 2.59 7.04 13.84
CA LYS A 256 3.53 7.69 14.78
C LYS A 256 4.97 7.63 14.31
N HIS A 257 5.33 6.69 13.44
CA HIS A 257 6.71 6.52 13.00
C HIS A 257 7.20 7.75 12.19
N PRO A 258 8.42 8.26 12.44
CA PRO A 258 8.91 9.50 11.82
C PRO A 258 9.15 9.43 10.30
N SER A 259 9.17 8.24 9.68
CA SER A 259 9.12 8.11 8.21
C SER A 259 7.76 8.52 7.63
N ASN A 260 6.77 8.79 8.48
CA ASN A 260 5.41 9.21 8.12
C ASN A 260 4.73 8.27 7.11
N PRO A 261 4.52 7.00 7.44
CA PRO A 261 3.92 6.03 6.53
C PRO A 261 2.51 6.42 6.09
N LEU A 262 2.12 5.92 4.91
CA LEU A 262 0.77 5.98 4.36
C LEU A 262 0.13 4.59 4.48
N PRO A 263 -0.66 4.32 5.53
CA PRO A 263 -1.26 3.01 5.74
C PRO A 263 -2.31 2.66 4.69
N ILE A 264 -2.28 1.40 4.23
CA ILE A 264 -3.23 0.84 3.27
C ILE A 264 -4.30 0.06 4.02
N ILE A 265 -5.56 0.48 3.88
CA ILE A 265 -6.72 -0.17 4.46
C ILE A 265 -7.19 -1.28 3.53
N GLY A 266 -7.21 -2.52 4.01
CA GLY A 266 -7.59 -3.71 3.22
C GLY A 266 -9.04 -4.15 3.39
N SER A 267 -9.91 -3.33 4.00
CA SER A 267 -11.30 -3.70 4.28
C SER A 267 -12.26 -3.19 3.21
N GLY A 268 -13.20 -4.03 2.77
CA GLY A 268 -14.36 -3.64 1.96
C GLY A 268 -15.58 -3.20 2.80
N ASN A 269 -15.46 -3.12 4.11
CA ASN A 269 -16.52 -2.66 4.99
C ASN A 269 -16.33 -1.20 5.36
N ILE A 270 -17.23 -0.33 4.91
CA ILE A 270 -17.12 1.12 5.10
C ILE A 270 -17.09 1.54 6.58
N GLN A 271 -17.74 0.80 7.47
CA GLN A 271 -17.71 1.11 8.91
C GLN A 271 -16.29 0.89 9.48
N ARG A 272 -15.58 -0.17 9.03
CA ARG A 272 -14.19 -0.40 9.42
C ARG A 272 -13.24 0.64 8.82
N VAL A 273 -13.51 1.10 7.59
CA VAL A 273 -12.77 2.19 6.97
C VAL A 273 -12.96 3.49 7.77
N THR A 274 -14.21 3.81 8.12
CA THR A 274 -14.54 4.98 8.95
C THR A 274 -13.90 4.89 10.34
N ASP A 275 -13.92 3.72 10.98
CA ASP A 275 -13.24 3.49 12.25
C ASP A 275 -11.73 3.78 12.13
N THR A 276 -11.09 3.32 11.07
CA THR A 276 -9.66 3.55 10.83
C THR A 276 -9.31 5.05 10.72
N VAL A 277 -10.20 5.88 10.16
CA VAL A 277 -9.98 7.34 10.10
C VAL A 277 -9.79 7.95 11.49
N GLY A 278 -10.44 7.40 12.52
CA GLY A 278 -10.28 7.82 13.90
C GLY A 278 -8.83 7.71 14.43
N ALA A 279 -8.02 6.83 13.86
CA ALA A 279 -6.60 6.71 14.22
C ALA A 279 -5.80 8.01 14.04
N LEU A 280 -6.19 8.86 13.09
CA LEU A 280 -5.53 10.14 12.80
C LEU A 280 -5.67 11.16 13.94
N SER A 281 -6.62 11.00 14.84
CA SER A 281 -6.83 11.88 15.99
C SER A 281 -6.12 11.41 17.26
N LEU A 282 -5.65 10.17 17.30
CA LEU A 282 -5.02 9.62 18.49
C LEU A 282 -3.63 10.21 18.70
N GLN A 283 -3.35 10.65 19.91
CA GLN A 283 -2.06 11.24 20.32
C GLN A 283 -1.25 10.23 21.13
N MET A 284 -0.68 9.24 20.44
CA MET A 284 0.19 8.23 21.06
C MET A 284 1.53 8.85 21.48
N ASN A 285 1.94 8.69 22.74
CA ASN A 285 3.26 9.12 23.20
C ASN A 285 4.33 8.03 22.93
N THR A 286 5.59 8.34 23.23
CA THR A 286 6.73 7.45 22.98
C THR A 286 6.65 6.15 23.79
N GLU A 287 6.29 6.24 25.07
CA GLU A 287 6.15 5.06 25.94
C GLU A 287 5.05 4.11 25.43
N GLN A 288 3.90 4.63 25.07
CA GLN A 288 2.79 3.86 24.51
C GLN A 288 3.19 3.16 23.21
N TRP A 289 3.99 3.82 22.36
CA TRP A 289 4.52 3.22 21.14
C TRP A 289 5.43 2.02 21.45
N TYR A 290 6.36 2.19 22.40
CA TYR A 290 7.28 1.12 22.80
C TYR A 290 6.60 0.00 23.60
N ARG A 291 5.48 0.23 24.28
CA ARG A 291 4.67 -0.86 24.87
C ARG A 291 4.18 -1.84 23.82
N ILE A 292 3.75 -1.36 22.65
CA ILE A 292 3.37 -2.23 21.54
C ILE A 292 4.60 -2.96 20.97
N TRP A 293 5.72 -2.28 20.81
CA TRP A 293 6.98 -2.88 20.39
C TRP A 293 7.42 -4.00 21.35
N THR A 294 7.42 -3.74 22.66
CA THR A 294 7.74 -4.72 23.69
C THR A 294 6.79 -5.92 23.69
N ALA A 295 5.49 -5.69 23.53
CA ALA A 295 4.52 -6.78 23.43
C ALA A 295 4.74 -7.65 22.19
N SER A 296 5.21 -7.06 21.09
CA SER A 296 5.56 -7.80 19.89
C SER A 296 6.83 -8.63 20.05
N LYS A 297 7.91 -8.03 20.57
CA LYS A 297 9.24 -8.65 20.67
C LYS A 297 9.40 -9.58 21.87
N ASP A 298 8.50 -9.53 22.84
CA ASP A 298 8.55 -10.28 24.13
C ASP A 298 9.74 -9.91 25.03
N HIS A 299 10.32 -8.73 24.84
CA HIS A 299 11.38 -8.20 25.70
C HIS A 299 11.39 -6.67 25.63
N GLY A 300 11.85 -6.02 26.71
CA GLY A 300 12.06 -4.59 26.73
C GLY A 300 13.29 -4.16 25.91
N VAL A 301 13.37 -2.85 25.65
CA VAL A 301 14.60 -2.25 25.12
C VAL A 301 15.74 -2.36 26.11
N ALA A 302 16.99 -2.46 25.62
CA ALA A 302 18.18 -2.55 26.47
C ALA A 302 18.47 -1.22 27.19
#